data_905a0c51d116de5964eb65bbae3d7fd3
#
_entry.id   905a0c51d116de5964eb65bbae3d7fd3
#
_cell.length_a   1.000
_cell.length_b   1.000
_cell.length_c   1.000
_cell.angle_alpha   90.00
_cell.angle_beta   90.00
_cell.angle_gamma   90.00
#
_symmetry.space_group_name_H-M   'P 1'
#
loop_
_entity.id
_entity.type
_entity.pdbx_description
1 polymer ?
#
loop_
_entity_poly.entity_id
_entity_poly.type
_entity_poly.pdbx_seq_one_letter_code
_entity_poly.pdbx_strand_id
1 'polypeptide(L)'
;MEQAKGNEIIRRRKTMVTIMFVMVIVIFILGSIQLFRDIAKQNTSNTAKTEKVYDNSKNAGKTLDVDALVQRVQKEVQFESDLEKLDDSVANGMVKTATGTKLQIYLGNGTYADELIVMTGKSEKDARENQQHVRKHFEDMKKSFEDYLPNEAKKIDKAVIIRCGSYLIACVTSDYEKAKYVITKAIKE
;
A
#
# COMPACT_ATOMS: atom_id res chain seq x y z
N MET A 1 -41.74 -0.47 42.27
CA MET A 1 -40.40 -0.79 42.79
C MET A 1 -39.63 -1.77 41.87
N GLU A 2 -40.32 -2.67 41.16
CA GLU A 2 -39.72 -3.73 40.33
C GLU A 2 -39.13 -3.20 38.99
N GLN A 3 -39.77 -2.25 38.31
CA GLN A 3 -39.27 -1.64 37.07
C GLN A 3 -37.97 -0.85 37.24
N ALA A 4 -37.73 -0.25 38.41
CA ALA A 4 -36.49 0.48 38.67
C ALA A 4 -35.28 -0.46 38.81
N LYS A 5 -35.44 -1.65 39.39
CA LYS A 5 -34.43 -2.69 39.49
C LYS A 5 -34.06 -3.29 38.12
N GLY A 6 -35.03 -3.50 37.25
CA GLY A 6 -34.81 -3.99 35.88
C GLY A 6 -33.94 -3.03 35.03
N ASN A 7 -34.25 -1.74 35.11
CA ASN A 7 -33.51 -0.72 34.37
C ASN A 7 -32.05 -0.56 34.86
N GLU A 8 -31.83 -0.75 36.16
CA GLU A 8 -30.45 -0.69 36.75
C GLU A 8 -29.60 -1.89 36.31
N ILE A 9 -30.20 -3.09 36.22
CA ILE A 9 -29.51 -4.29 35.76
C ILE A 9 -29.13 -4.17 34.26
N ILE A 10 -30.03 -3.66 33.43
CA ILE A 10 -29.77 -3.42 32.00
C ILE A 10 -28.68 -2.37 31.81
N ARG A 11 -28.70 -1.30 32.61
CA ARG A 11 -27.66 -0.25 32.58
C ARG A 11 -26.29 -0.78 32.96
N ARG A 12 -26.23 -1.58 34.05
CA ARG A 12 -24.96 -2.22 34.49
C ARG A 12 -24.42 -3.20 33.45
N ARG A 13 -25.28 -3.99 32.80
CA ARG A 13 -24.86 -4.89 31.70
C ARG A 13 -24.30 -4.12 30.49
N LYS A 14 -24.97 -3.04 30.07
CA LYS A 14 -24.47 -2.18 28.98
C LYS A 14 -23.11 -1.54 29.34
N THR A 15 -22.96 -1.05 30.58
CA THR A 15 -21.70 -0.48 31.05
C THR A 15 -20.59 -1.53 31.10
N MET A 16 -20.85 -2.76 31.56
CA MET A 16 -19.87 -3.84 31.57
C MET A 16 -19.43 -4.24 30.16
N VAL A 17 -20.36 -4.36 29.22
CA VAL A 17 -20.05 -4.67 27.81
C VAL A 17 -19.20 -3.56 27.19
N THR A 18 -19.50 -2.28 27.45
CA THR A 18 -18.73 -1.14 26.97
C THR A 18 -17.30 -1.16 27.57
N ILE A 19 -17.17 -1.44 28.86
CA ILE A 19 -15.85 -1.54 29.53
C ILE A 19 -15.04 -2.71 28.95
N MET A 20 -15.65 -3.88 28.70
CA MET A 20 -14.97 -5.00 28.05
C MET A 20 -14.50 -4.64 26.64
N PHE A 21 -15.32 -3.96 25.83
CA PHE A 21 -14.93 -3.50 24.49
C PHE A 21 -13.75 -2.52 24.53
N VAL A 22 -13.78 -1.57 25.45
CA VAL A 22 -12.67 -0.61 25.64
C VAL A 22 -11.40 -1.33 26.10
N MET A 23 -11.49 -2.30 27.01
CA MET A 23 -10.35 -3.10 27.44
C MET A 23 -9.74 -3.93 26.31
N VAL A 24 -10.56 -4.55 25.44
CA VAL A 24 -10.09 -5.27 24.25
C VAL A 24 -9.36 -4.33 23.29
N ILE A 25 -9.90 -3.14 23.04
CA ILE A 25 -9.26 -2.12 22.19
C ILE A 25 -7.92 -1.67 22.78
N VAL A 26 -7.84 -1.45 24.10
CA VAL A 26 -6.60 -1.06 24.79
C VAL A 26 -5.55 -2.16 24.73
N ILE A 27 -5.95 -3.43 24.89
CA ILE A 27 -5.04 -4.59 24.75
C ILE A 27 -4.52 -4.71 23.32
N PHE A 28 -5.38 -4.48 22.30
CA PHE A 28 -4.96 -4.47 20.89
C PHE A 28 -3.97 -3.34 20.59
N ILE A 29 -4.20 -2.14 21.14
CA ILE A 29 -3.30 -0.98 20.96
C ILE A 29 -1.96 -1.24 21.65
N LEU A 30 -1.96 -1.75 22.90
CA LEU A 30 -0.73 -2.06 23.63
C LEU A 30 0.04 -3.23 23.02
N GLY A 31 -0.65 -4.25 22.52
CA GLY A 31 -0.05 -5.36 21.78
C GLY A 31 0.62 -4.93 20.49
N SER A 32 -0.02 -4.01 19.75
CA SER A 32 0.54 -3.42 18.53
C SER A 32 1.82 -2.62 18.80
N ILE A 33 1.91 -1.90 19.91
CA ILE A 33 3.10 -1.11 20.28
C ILE A 33 4.29 -2.00 20.64
N GLN A 34 4.07 -3.15 21.28
CA GLN A 34 5.15 -4.09 21.57
C GLN A 34 5.66 -4.82 20.33
N LEU A 35 4.76 -5.24 19.42
CA LEU A 35 5.15 -5.79 18.11
C LEU A 35 5.96 -4.79 17.28
N PHE A 36 5.60 -3.51 17.29
CA PHE A 36 6.38 -2.47 16.60
C PHE A 36 7.79 -2.29 17.17
N ARG A 37 7.99 -2.47 18.49
CA ARG A 37 9.33 -2.37 19.12
C ARG A 37 10.23 -3.55 18.78
N ASP A 38 9.69 -4.76 18.66
CA ASP A 38 10.45 -5.96 18.33
C ASP A 38 10.80 -6.00 16.82
N ILE A 39 9.92 -5.53 15.95
CA ILE A 39 10.19 -5.37 14.52
C ILE A 39 11.28 -4.32 14.26
N ALA A 40 11.32 -3.23 15.03
CA ALA A 40 12.37 -2.22 14.90
C ALA A 40 13.78 -2.74 15.31
N LYS A 41 13.87 -3.78 16.12
CA LYS A 41 15.14 -4.44 16.51
C LYS A 41 15.59 -5.53 15.55
N GLN A 42 14.71 -6.14 14.77
CA GLN A 42 15.04 -7.18 13.78
C GLN A 42 15.43 -6.64 12.38
N ASN A 43 15.21 -5.36 12.11
CA ASN A 43 15.48 -4.78 10.78
C ASN A 43 16.96 -4.43 10.51
N THR A 44 17.92 -4.96 11.31
CA THR A 44 19.36 -4.76 11.03
C THR A 44 20.04 -5.98 10.40
N SER A 45 19.33 -7.08 10.10
CA SER A 45 19.98 -8.28 9.55
C SER A 45 19.07 -9.17 8.69
N ASN A 46 18.34 -8.64 7.73
CA ASN A 46 17.85 -9.46 6.62
C ASN A 46 17.87 -8.63 5.34
N THR A 47 18.91 -8.85 4.55
CA THR A 47 19.01 -8.41 3.16
C THR A 47 17.87 -9.06 2.38
N ALA A 48 16.75 -8.37 2.26
CA ALA A 48 15.65 -8.77 1.42
C ALA A 48 16.17 -8.96 0.01
N LYS A 49 15.84 -10.08 -0.60
CA LYS A 49 16.06 -10.36 -2.03
C LYS A 49 15.62 -9.14 -2.83
N THR A 50 16.54 -8.57 -3.53
CA THR A 50 16.48 -7.28 -4.21
C THR A 50 15.35 -7.25 -5.23
N GLU A 51 14.24 -6.65 -4.85
CA GLU A 51 13.28 -6.10 -5.77
C GLU A 51 14.02 -5.13 -6.69
N LYS A 52 13.99 -5.38 -8.00
CA LYS A 52 14.78 -4.58 -8.95
C LYS A 52 14.10 -3.24 -9.16
N VAL A 53 14.60 -2.21 -8.48
CA VAL A 53 14.23 -0.82 -8.78
C VAL A 53 14.88 -0.42 -10.10
N TYR A 54 14.07 0.01 -11.05
CA TYR A 54 14.54 0.53 -12.32
C TYR A 54 14.63 2.05 -12.23
N ASP A 55 15.86 2.57 -12.28
CA ASP A 55 16.12 4.01 -12.30
C ASP A 55 16.20 4.48 -13.76
N ASN A 56 15.27 5.34 -14.14
CA ASN A 56 15.19 5.93 -15.47
C ASN A 56 15.52 7.43 -15.44
N SER A 57 16.55 7.79 -14.66
CA SER A 57 16.99 9.19 -14.44
C SER A 57 17.34 9.96 -15.71
N LYS A 58 17.65 9.27 -16.82
CA LYS A 58 17.91 9.90 -18.13
C LYS A 58 16.72 10.71 -18.69
N ASN A 59 15.50 10.50 -18.18
CA ASN A 59 14.28 11.21 -18.55
C ASN A 59 13.80 12.18 -17.46
N ALA A 60 14.65 12.56 -16.53
CA ALA A 60 14.30 13.32 -15.32
C ALA A 60 13.71 14.72 -15.57
N GLY A 61 13.88 15.28 -16.78
CA GLY A 61 13.35 16.61 -17.14
C GLY A 61 11.99 16.60 -17.86
N LYS A 62 11.43 15.43 -18.13
CA LYS A 62 10.16 15.30 -18.88
C LYS A 62 8.96 15.30 -17.92
N THR A 63 7.95 16.10 -18.25
CA THR A 63 6.64 15.98 -17.55
C THR A 63 5.94 14.73 -18.06
N LEU A 64 5.70 13.78 -17.15
CA LEU A 64 4.99 12.55 -17.48
C LEU A 64 3.49 12.81 -17.52
N ASP A 65 2.84 12.42 -18.61
CA ASP A 65 1.37 12.33 -18.66
C ASP A 65 0.93 11.09 -17.86
N VAL A 66 0.57 11.34 -16.59
CA VAL A 66 0.19 10.28 -15.64
C VAL A 66 -1.11 9.60 -16.09
N ASP A 67 -2.07 10.35 -16.61
CA ASP A 67 -3.37 9.78 -16.99
C ASP A 67 -3.22 8.89 -18.24
N ALA A 68 -2.44 9.30 -19.21
CA ALA A 68 -2.10 8.48 -20.38
C ALA A 68 -1.31 7.22 -19.98
N LEU A 69 -0.36 7.33 -19.04
CA LEU A 69 0.38 6.18 -18.51
C LEU A 69 -0.55 5.17 -17.84
N VAL A 70 -1.43 5.64 -16.95
CA VAL A 70 -2.40 4.79 -16.23
C VAL A 70 -3.32 4.06 -17.20
N GLN A 71 -3.94 4.79 -18.14
CA GLN A 71 -4.81 4.19 -19.16
C GLN A 71 -4.08 3.12 -19.98
N ARG A 72 -2.84 3.37 -20.33
CA ARG A 72 -2.01 2.41 -21.07
C ARG A 72 -1.72 1.17 -20.26
N VAL A 73 -1.35 1.32 -18.98
CA VAL A 73 -1.09 0.19 -18.08
C VAL A 73 -2.35 -0.65 -17.90
N GLN A 74 -3.48 -0.04 -17.60
CA GLN A 74 -4.76 -0.75 -17.44
C GLN A 74 -5.22 -1.47 -18.75
N LYS A 75 -4.88 -0.93 -19.89
CA LYS A 75 -5.26 -1.50 -21.20
C LYS A 75 -4.34 -2.64 -21.66
N GLU A 76 -3.02 -2.51 -21.42
CA GLU A 76 -2.02 -3.39 -22.03
C GLU A 76 -1.48 -4.45 -21.05
N VAL A 77 -1.65 -4.27 -19.73
CA VAL A 77 -1.19 -5.20 -18.68
C VAL A 77 -2.37 -6.01 -18.17
N GLN A 78 -2.15 -7.30 -17.96
CA GLN A 78 -3.19 -8.18 -17.44
C GLN A 78 -3.24 -8.07 -15.91
N PHE A 79 -4.44 -7.89 -15.39
CA PHE A 79 -4.80 -7.93 -13.97
C PHE A 79 -5.88 -8.99 -13.75
N GLU A 80 -5.96 -9.55 -12.53
CA GLU A 80 -6.98 -10.53 -12.17
C GLU A 80 -8.39 -9.90 -12.03
N SER A 81 -8.44 -8.57 -11.82
CA SER A 81 -9.66 -7.77 -11.83
C SER A 81 -9.37 -6.36 -12.33
N ASP A 82 -10.41 -5.68 -12.81
CA ASP A 82 -10.29 -4.27 -13.20
C ASP A 82 -9.78 -3.42 -12.03
N LEU A 83 -8.87 -2.50 -12.32
CA LEU A 83 -8.33 -1.58 -11.33
C LEU A 83 -9.18 -0.32 -11.25
N GLU A 84 -9.72 -0.01 -10.08
CA GLU A 84 -10.48 1.20 -9.81
C GLU A 84 -9.63 2.20 -9.03
N LYS A 85 -9.75 3.48 -9.39
CA LYS A 85 -9.06 4.56 -8.69
C LYS A 85 -9.66 4.75 -7.30
N LEU A 86 -8.83 4.73 -6.26
CA LEU A 86 -9.25 5.07 -4.91
C LEU A 86 -9.46 6.58 -4.75
N ASP A 87 -10.38 6.92 -3.84
CA ASP A 87 -10.50 8.29 -3.34
C ASP A 87 -9.19 8.74 -2.67
N ASP A 88 -8.82 10.01 -2.87
CA ASP A 88 -7.55 10.56 -2.36
C ASP A 88 -7.41 10.42 -0.83
N SER A 89 -8.52 10.50 -0.07
CA SER A 89 -8.52 10.32 1.37
C SER A 89 -8.17 8.89 1.78
N VAL A 90 -8.67 7.89 1.05
CA VAL A 90 -8.38 6.47 1.28
C VAL A 90 -6.93 6.18 0.88
N ALA A 91 -6.51 6.61 -0.30
CA ALA A 91 -5.15 6.43 -0.79
C ALA A 91 -4.10 6.97 0.19
N ASN A 92 -4.29 8.20 0.69
CA ASN A 92 -3.39 8.83 1.68
C ASN A 92 -3.41 8.13 3.05
N GLY A 93 -4.45 7.38 3.37
CA GLY A 93 -4.50 6.53 4.56
C GLY A 93 -3.72 5.22 4.41
N MET A 94 -3.56 4.72 3.17
CA MET A 94 -2.90 3.45 2.87
C MET A 94 -1.39 3.58 2.77
N VAL A 95 -0.90 4.59 2.05
CA VAL A 95 0.53 4.76 1.76
C VAL A 95 1.01 6.13 2.19
N LYS A 96 2.07 6.15 3.00
CA LYS A 96 2.75 7.40 3.35
C LYS A 96 3.44 8.00 2.13
N THR A 97 3.54 9.33 2.09
CA THR A 97 4.20 10.05 1.00
C THR A 97 5.16 11.11 1.52
N ALA A 98 6.16 11.45 0.72
CA ALA A 98 6.95 12.66 0.94
C ALA A 98 6.05 13.90 0.86
N THR A 99 6.40 14.95 1.61
CA THR A 99 5.56 16.15 1.75
C THR A 99 5.25 16.81 0.41
N GLY A 100 3.96 16.93 0.09
CA GLY A 100 3.47 17.57 -1.14
C GLY A 100 3.53 16.65 -2.38
N THR A 101 3.68 15.35 -2.18
CA THR A 101 3.49 14.34 -3.24
C THR A 101 2.01 14.18 -3.55
N LYS A 102 1.66 14.17 -4.84
CA LYS A 102 0.36 13.71 -5.31
C LYS A 102 0.39 12.18 -5.44
N LEU A 103 -0.52 11.50 -4.76
CA LEU A 103 -0.66 10.05 -4.76
C LEU A 103 -1.91 9.63 -5.54
N GLN A 104 -1.78 8.63 -6.39
CA GLN A 104 -2.89 7.95 -7.04
C GLN A 104 -2.69 6.45 -6.87
N ILE A 105 -3.71 5.76 -6.34
CA ILE A 105 -3.74 4.31 -6.18
C ILE A 105 -4.93 3.77 -6.97
N TYR A 106 -4.68 2.71 -7.71
CA TYR A 106 -5.68 1.94 -8.45
C TYR A 106 -5.61 0.51 -7.93
N LEU A 107 -6.70 0.01 -7.38
CA LEU A 107 -6.81 -1.32 -6.79
C LEU A 107 -7.78 -2.19 -7.56
N GLY A 108 -7.49 -3.49 -7.61
CA GLY A 108 -8.46 -4.51 -7.95
C GLY A 108 -9.55 -4.69 -6.88
N ASN A 109 -10.34 -5.73 -7.00
CA ASN A 109 -11.51 -6.01 -6.14
C ASN A 109 -11.16 -6.44 -4.69
N GLY A 110 -9.89 -6.37 -4.28
CA GLY A 110 -9.42 -6.72 -2.93
C GLY A 110 -9.24 -8.23 -2.67
N THR A 111 -9.66 -9.10 -3.58
CA THR A 111 -9.37 -10.55 -3.48
C THR A 111 -7.94 -10.86 -3.91
N TYR A 112 -7.41 -10.09 -4.85
CA TYR A 112 -6.07 -10.21 -5.42
C TYR A 112 -5.21 -9.02 -5.01
N ALA A 113 -3.89 -9.21 -5.06
CA ALA A 113 -2.92 -8.17 -4.71
C ALA A 113 -2.63 -7.19 -5.88
N ASP A 114 -3.49 -7.15 -6.89
CA ASP A 114 -3.32 -6.29 -8.06
C ASP A 114 -3.45 -4.82 -7.68
N GLU A 115 -2.39 -4.05 -7.93
CA GLU A 115 -2.31 -2.65 -7.55
C GLU A 115 -1.43 -1.86 -8.52
N LEU A 116 -1.84 -0.63 -8.83
CA LEU A 116 -1.02 0.36 -9.53
C LEU A 116 -0.96 1.62 -8.69
N ILE A 117 0.25 2.03 -8.33
CA ILE A 117 0.53 3.26 -7.58
C ILE A 117 1.29 4.24 -8.47
N VAL A 118 0.83 5.48 -8.54
CA VAL A 118 1.57 6.59 -9.17
C VAL A 118 1.74 7.71 -8.16
N MET A 119 2.98 8.12 -7.96
CA MET A 119 3.34 9.23 -7.07
C MET A 119 4.09 10.30 -7.86
N THR A 120 3.65 11.54 -7.72
CA THR A 120 4.31 12.71 -8.29
C THR A 120 4.82 13.59 -7.16
N GLY A 121 6.11 13.52 -6.87
CA GLY A 121 6.80 14.39 -5.91
C GLY A 121 7.25 15.70 -6.54
N LYS A 122 7.95 16.53 -5.77
CA LYS A 122 8.54 17.79 -6.24
C LYS A 122 9.96 17.60 -6.78
N SER A 123 10.61 16.51 -6.41
CA SER A 123 12.01 16.24 -6.72
C SER A 123 12.32 14.74 -6.79
N GLU A 124 13.49 14.39 -7.32
CA GLU A 124 14.00 13.02 -7.25
C GLU A 124 14.23 12.54 -5.80
N LYS A 125 14.50 13.44 -4.87
CA LYS A 125 14.62 13.10 -3.45
C LYS A 125 13.30 12.59 -2.92
N ASP A 126 12.21 13.26 -3.27
CA ASP A 126 10.86 12.83 -2.88
C ASP A 126 10.50 11.48 -3.51
N ALA A 127 10.89 11.26 -4.78
CA ALA A 127 10.69 9.97 -5.44
C ALA A 127 11.45 8.83 -4.74
N ARG A 128 12.67 9.09 -4.22
CA ARG A 128 13.42 8.12 -3.41
C ARG A 128 12.78 7.85 -2.06
N GLU A 129 12.26 8.88 -1.40
CA GLU A 129 11.53 8.74 -0.14
C GLU A 129 10.23 7.95 -0.35
N ASN A 130 9.46 8.31 -1.37
CA ASN A 130 8.24 7.62 -1.76
C ASN A 130 8.48 6.14 -2.08
N GLN A 131 9.61 5.81 -2.69
CA GLN A 131 9.98 4.41 -2.94
C GLN A 131 10.09 3.60 -1.65
N GLN A 132 10.64 4.17 -0.58
CA GLN A 132 10.73 3.49 0.71
C GLN A 132 9.35 3.26 1.32
N HIS A 133 8.44 4.23 1.17
CA HIS A 133 7.06 4.10 1.63
C HIS A 133 6.28 3.03 0.85
N VAL A 134 6.44 2.97 -0.47
CA VAL A 134 5.81 1.93 -1.31
C VAL A 134 6.36 0.55 -0.97
N ARG A 135 7.67 0.41 -0.75
CA ARG A 135 8.24 -0.86 -0.29
C ARG A 135 7.65 -1.34 1.02
N LYS A 136 7.54 -0.42 1.99
CA LYS A 136 6.93 -0.73 3.28
C LYS A 136 5.47 -1.16 3.11
N HIS A 137 4.71 -0.48 2.26
CA HIS A 137 3.34 -0.84 1.93
C HIS A 137 3.26 -2.26 1.33
N PHE A 138 4.12 -2.59 0.36
CA PHE A 138 4.15 -3.93 -0.25
C PHE A 138 4.60 -5.01 0.75
N GLU A 139 5.53 -4.73 1.64
CA GLU A 139 5.89 -5.65 2.73
C GLU A 139 4.70 -5.95 3.66
N ASP A 140 3.94 -4.92 4.03
CA ASP A 140 2.77 -5.08 4.90
C ASP A 140 1.62 -5.79 4.16
N MET A 141 1.39 -5.45 2.89
CA MET A 141 0.43 -6.14 2.03
C MET A 141 0.80 -7.61 1.86
N LYS A 142 2.07 -7.93 1.60
CA LYS A 142 2.55 -9.31 1.49
C LYS A 142 2.25 -10.12 2.73
N LYS A 143 2.54 -9.59 3.92
CA LYS A 143 2.23 -10.26 5.20
C LYS A 143 0.74 -10.57 5.35
N SER A 144 -0.12 -9.68 4.86
CA SER A 144 -1.57 -9.88 4.90
C SER A 144 -2.03 -11.05 4.02
N PHE A 145 -1.29 -11.36 2.96
CA PHE A 145 -1.62 -12.46 2.03
C PHE A 145 -0.92 -13.78 2.37
N GLU A 146 0.20 -13.78 3.12
CA GLU A 146 1.06 -14.97 3.33
C GLU A 146 0.30 -16.19 3.84
N ASP A 147 -0.63 -16.00 4.77
CA ASP A 147 -1.30 -17.12 5.46
C ASP A 147 -2.48 -17.70 4.67
N TYR A 148 -3.18 -16.93 3.84
CA TYR A 148 -4.39 -17.38 3.19
C TYR A 148 -4.33 -17.40 1.65
N LEU A 149 -3.50 -16.57 1.03
CA LEU A 149 -3.28 -16.54 -0.42
C LEU A 149 -1.78 -16.43 -0.76
N PRO A 150 -0.98 -17.48 -0.50
CA PRO A 150 0.48 -17.44 -0.65
C PRO A 150 0.95 -17.17 -2.08
N ASN A 151 0.12 -17.39 -3.10
CA ASN A 151 0.45 -17.04 -4.48
C ASN A 151 0.39 -15.53 -4.70
N GLU A 152 -0.52 -14.82 -4.03
CA GLU A 152 -0.58 -13.35 -4.06
C GLU A 152 0.65 -12.75 -3.35
N ALA A 153 1.06 -13.33 -2.22
CA ALA A 153 2.30 -12.94 -1.56
C ALA A 153 3.52 -13.07 -2.50
N LYS A 154 3.61 -14.15 -3.29
CA LYS A 154 4.66 -14.32 -4.31
C LYS A 154 4.54 -13.34 -5.49
N LYS A 155 3.31 -12.91 -5.84
CA LYS A 155 3.07 -11.88 -6.85
C LYS A 155 3.65 -10.54 -6.38
N ILE A 156 3.43 -10.18 -5.11
CA ILE A 156 3.97 -8.96 -4.50
C ILE A 156 5.51 -8.95 -4.51
N ASP A 157 6.17 -10.09 -4.33
CA ASP A 157 7.64 -10.20 -4.44
C ASP A 157 8.18 -9.85 -5.84
N LYS A 158 7.32 -9.83 -6.85
CA LYS A 158 7.65 -9.47 -8.23
C LYS A 158 7.17 -8.08 -8.62
N ALA A 159 6.71 -7.29 -7.65
CA ALA A 159 6.24 -5.93 -7.89
C ALA A 159 7.26 -5.11 -8.68
N VAL A 160 6.77 -4.35 -9.64
CA VAL A 160 7.59 -3.46 -10.48
C VAL A 160 7.61 -2.09 -9.83
N ILE A 161 8.79 -1.55 -9.53
CA ILE A 161 8.96 -0.19 -9.01
C ILE A 161 9.92 0.56 -9.93
N ILE A 162 9.44 1.65 -10.53
CA ILE A 162 10.21 2.46 -11.47
C ILE A 162 10.21 3.92 -11.00
N ARG A 163 11.40 4.52 -10.92
CA ARG A 163 11.56 5.96 -10.70
C ARG A 163 11.94 6.67 -11.99
N CYS A 164 11.37 7.85 -12.19
CA CYS A 164 11.72 8.75 -13.29
C CYS A 164 11.61 10.20 -12.82
N GLY A 165 12.74 10.87 -12.59
CA GLY A 165 12.73 12.21 -12.02
C GLY A 165 12.00 12.27 -10.68
N SER A 166 10.97 13.12 -10.60
CA SER A 166 10.11 13.25 -9.40
C SER A 166 8.99 12.20 -9.33
N TYR A 167 8.86 11.33 -10.32
CA TYR A 167 7.80 10.32 -10.38
C TYR A 167 8.27 8.99 -9.80
N LEU A 168 7.34 8.29 -9.16
CA LEU A 168 7.44 6.89 -8.78
C LEU A 168 6.20 6.17 -9.31
N ILE A 169 6.40 5.07 -10.02
CA ILE A 169 5.35 4.19 -10.51
C ILE A 169 5.62 2.81 -9.95
N ALA A 170 4.62 2.21 -9.29
CA ALA A 170 4.73 0.85 -8.79
C ALA A 170 3.51 0.02 -9.21
N CYS A 171 3.72 -1.23 -9.57
CA CYS A 171 2.69 -2.12 -10.07
C CYS A 171 2.87 -3.53 -9.55
N VAL A 172 1.80 -4.10 -8.98
CA VAL A 172 1.67 -5.50 -8.61
C VAL A 172 0.73 -6.17 -9.58
N THR A 173 1.20 -7.19 -10.27
CA THR A 173 0.44 -7.98 -11.23
C THR A 173 1.17 -9.30 -11.49
N SER A 174 0.45 -10.36 -11.90
CA SER A 174 1.06 -11.59 -12.42
C SER A 174 1.86 -11.35 -13.69
N ASP A 175 1.46 -10.34 -14.51
CA ASP A 175 2.10 -9.93 -15.77
C ASP A 175 3.19 -8.86 -15.59
N TYR A 176 4.06 -9.03 -14.59
CA TYR A 176 5.04 -8.02 -14.16
C TYR A 176 6.05 -7.64 -15.24
N GLU A 177 6.45 -8.55 -16.14
CA GLU A 177 7.37 -8.22 -17.24
C GLU A 177 6.70 -7.27 -18.27
N LYS A 178 5.43 -7.51 -18.59
CA LYS A 178 4.66 -6.64 -19.46
C LYS A 178 4.43 -5.27 -18.80
N ALA A 179 4.08 -5.27 -17.49
CA ALA A 179 3.93 -4.02 -16.73
C ALA A 179 5.21 -3.18 -16.78
N LYS A 180 6.36 -3.79 -16.52
CA LYS A 180 7.67 -3.14 -16.64
C LYS A 180 7.91 -2.57 -18.02
N TYR A 181 7.65 -3.34 -19.07
CA TYR A 181 7.83 -2.90 -20.45
C TYR A 181 6.92 -1.71 -20.78
N VAL A 182 5.62 -1.79 -20.47
CA VAL A 182 4.64 -0.75 -20.76
C VAL A 182 4.97 0.54 -20.03
N ILE A 183 5.26 0.48 -18.72
CA ILE A 183 5.62 1.65 -17.91
C ILE A 183 6.90 2.29 -18.44
N THR A 184 7.95 1.49 -18.71
CA THR A 184 9.22 2.01 -19.22
C THR A 184 9.07 2.66 -20.58
N LYS A 185 8.21 2.12 -21.44
CA LYS A 185 7.92 2.68 -22.77
C LYS A 185 7.17 4.01 -22.65
N ALA A 186 6.13 4.08 -21.82
CA ALA A 186 5.36 5.31 -21.59
C ALA A 186 6.22 6.45 -21.01
N ILE A 187 7.20 6.15 -20.18
CA ILE A 187 8.14 7.16 -19.64
C ILE A 187 9.08 7.72 -20.71
N LYS A 188 9.38 6.95 -21.77
CA LYS A 188 10.32 7.37 -22.83
C LYS A 188 9.68 8.19 -23.95
N GLU A 189 8.39 8.04 -24.14
CA GLU A 189 7.59 8.80 -25.10
C GLU A 189 7.29 10.21 -24.63
#